data_410499140c23c2e72d714681587b7b74
#
_entry.id   410499140c23c2e72d714681587b7b74
#
_cell.length_a   1.000
_cell.length_b   1.000
_cell.length_c   1.000
_cell.angle_alpha   90.00
_cell.angle_beta   90.00
_cell.angle_gamma   90.00
#
_symmetry.space_group_name_H-M   'P 1'
#
loop_
_entity.id
_entity.type
_entity.pdbx_description
1 polymer ?
#
loop_
_entity_poly.entity_id
_entity_poly.type
_entity_poly.pdbx_seq_one_letter_code
_entity_poly.pdbx_strand_id
1 'polypeptide(L)'
;MVSPAKPVVCIVTPGTKSANNGNWRTAARWAEMLRDRFKVIVQSEWDGTHCDAMIALHARRSATSIARFAANRASPALAVVLTGTDLYRDLPRHLEVPRSLDAARRIVVLQEEALRSLQARWRRKARVVLQSATPLRTVRKTRIALHCVAVGHLRPEKDPRTLFAAMRLIPHELPITLRHIGAPLDAALARQAKALAKQDSRYRYSGALSHGLTRAAIQSAHLLVHPSAIEGGANVISEAVMSGTAIVASRIAGNIGLLGRSYPGYFEAGDASGLARRLVQAWKDVNYRKRLQKACTARKAALSPAGERRALRNLLAEMLS
;
A
#
# COMPACT_ATOMS: atom_id res chain seq x y z
N MET A 1 -5.10 -42.18 -11.17
CA MET A 1 -6.15 -41.15 -10.92
C MET A 1 -5.63 -39.81 -11.43
N VAL A 2 -6.30 -39.21 -12.40
CA VAL A 2 -5.93 -37.87 -12.92
C VAL A 2 -6.26 -36.86 -11.81
N SER A 3 -5.26 -36.12 -11.35
CA SER A 3 -5.50 -35.03 -10.38
C SER A 3 -6.51 -34.06 -10.99
N PRO A 4 -7.55 -33.64 -10.26
CA PRO A 4 -8.54 -32.71 -10.80
C PRO A 4 -7.83 -31.44 -11.27
N ALA A 5 -8.25 -30.91 -12.43
CA ALA A 5 -7.68 -29.71 -13.00
C ALA A 5 -7.84 -28.53 -12.02
N LYS A 6 -6.77 -27.76 -11.79
CA LYS A 6 -6.82 -26.59 -10.90
C LYS A 6 -7.82 -25.56 -11.43
N PRO A 7 -8.70 -25.02 -10.60
CA PRO A 7 -9.57 -23.91 -11.01
C PRO A 7 -8.75 -22.72 -11.53
N VAL A 8 -9.30 -22.02 -12.50
CA VAL A 8 -8.66 -20.87 -13.14
C VAL A 8 -9.12 -19.58 -12.47
N VAL A 9 -8.16 -18.78 -11.99
CA VAL A 9 -8.42 -17.48 -11.38
C VAL A 9 -7.82 -16.39 -12.24
N CYS A 10 -8.64 -15.44 -12.70
CA CYS A 10 -8.18 -14.24 -13.38
C CYS A 10 -7.99 -13.10 -12.39
N ILE A 11 -6.82 -12.49 -12.35
CA ILE A 11 -6.55 -11.26 -11.59
C ILE A 11 -6.47 -10.11 -12.58
N VAL A 12 -7.46 -9.20 -12.54
CA VAL A 12 -7.47 -7.99 -13.35
C VAL A 12 -6.87 -6.84 -12.55
N THR A 13 -5.89 -6.11 -13.14
CA THR A 13 -5.21 -5.00 -12.48
C THR A 13 -4.95 -3.85 -13.45
N PRO A 14 -5.33 -2.59 -13.14
CA PRO A 14 -5.16 -1.45 -14.05
C PRO A 14 -3.71 -0.99 -14.21
N GLY A 15 -2.76 -1.73 -13.69
CA GLY A 15 -1.33 -1.46 -13.83
C GLY A 15 -0.60 -2.59 -14.52
N THR A 16 0.23 -2.25 -15.50
CA THR A 16 1.12 -3.21 -16.17
C THR A 16 2.40 -3.46 -15.35
N LYS A 17 3.15 -4.49 -15.73
CA LYS A 17 4.46 -4.80 -15.13
C LYS A 17 5.44 -3.62 -15.24
N SER A 18 5.42 -2.91 -16.38
CA SER A 18 6.27 -1.73 -16.62
C SER A 18 5.92 -0.52 -15.76
N ALA A 19 4.64 -0.34 -15.41
CA ALA A 19 4.20 0.75 -14.55
C ALA A 19 4.66 0.59 -13.08
N ASN A 20 5.05 -0.62 -12.67
CA ASN A 20 5.61 -0.95 -11.36
C ASN A 20 4.87 -0.29 -10.17
N ASN A 21 3.55 -0.17 -10.28
CA ASN A 21 2.70 0.48 -9.28
C ASN A 21 2.20 -0.50 -8.21
N GLY A 22 1.54 0.03 -7.16
CA GLY A 22 1.04 -0.76 -6.02
C GLY A 22 0.05 -1.85 -6.43
N ASN A 23 -0.81 -1.59 -7.43
CA ASN A 23 -1.80 -2.57 -7.91
C ASN A 23 -1.11 -3.76 -8.59
N TRP A 24 -0.16 -3.49 -9.49
CA TRP A 24 0.62 -4.56 -10.12
C TRP A 24 1.35 -5.42 -9.09
N ARG A 25 1.99 -4.77 -8.09
CA ARG A 25 2.69 -5.52 -7.02
C ARG A 25 1.77 -6.41 -6.23
N THR A 26 0.57 -5.93 -5.93
CA THR A 26 -0.45 -6.72 -5.25
C THR A 26 -0.90 -7.89 -6.11
N ALA A 27 -1.23 -7.64 -7.39
CA ALA A 27 -1.65 -8.68 -8.33
C ALA A 27 -0.57 -9.76 -8.52
N ALA A 28 0.68 -9.37 -8.74
CA ALA A 28 1.80 -10.30 -8.93
C ALA A 28 2.07 -11.16 -7.66
N ARG A 29 2.03 -10.55 -6.48
CA ARG A 29 2.19 -11.26 -5.20
C ARG A 29 1.04 -12.23 -4.95
N TRP A 30 -0.20 -11.83 -5.21
CA TRP A 30 -1.36 -12.70 -5.05
C TRP A 30 -1.35 -13.86 -6.04
N ALA A 31 -0.96 -13.61 -7.29
CA ALA A 31 -0.77 -14.68 -8.27
C ALA A 31 0.23 -15.72 -7.77
N GLU A 32 1.38 -15.29 -7.24
CA GLU A 32 2.38 -16.19 -6.69
C GLU A 32 1.87 -16.99 -5.48
N MET A 33 1.11 -16.34 -4.59
CA MET A 33 0.54 -16.99 -3.39
C MET A 33 -0.53 -18.04 -3.71
N LEU A 34 -1.15 -17.96 -4.90
CA LEU A 34 -2.26 -18.82 -5.29
C LEU A 34 -1.87 -19.95 -6.25
N ARG A 35 -0.71 -19.88 -6.92
CA ARG A 35 -0.28 -20.83 -7.96
C ARG A 35 -0.21 -22.31 -7.54
N ASP A 36 -0.03 -22.56 -6.26
CA ASP A 36 0.00 -23.94 -5.75
C ASP A 36 -1.37 -24.64 -5.88
N ARG A 37 -2.49 -23.89 -5.77
CA ARG A 37 -3.85 -24.44 -5.81
C ARG A 37 -4.66 -24.04 -7.03
N PHE A 38 -4.28 -22.97 -7.73
CA PHE A 38 -5.03 -22.38 -8.84
C PHE A 38 -4.14 -22.18 -10.07
N LYS A 39 -4.73 -22.23 -11.25
CA LYS A 39 -4.13 -21.68 -12.47
C LYS A 39 -4.43 -20.18 -12.47
N VAL A 40 -3.41 -19.33 -12.32
CA VAL A 40 -3.61 -17.87 -12.17
C VAL A 40 -3.17 -17.15 -13.44
N ILE A 41 -4.08 -16.34 -13.98
CA ILE A 41 -3.87 -15.45 -15.14
C ILE A 41 -3.92 -14.00 -14.62
N VAL A 42 -2.93 -13.17 -14.99
CA VAL A 42 -2.92 -11.75 -14.61
C VAL A 42 -3.02 -10.91 -15.87
N GLN A 43 -4.04 -10.06 -15.94
CA GLN A 43 -4.36 -9.22 -17.11
C GLN A 43 -4.56 -7.77 -16.68
N SER A 44 -4.28 -6.82 -17.60
CA SER A 44 -4.63 -5.41 -17.38
C SER A 44 -6.12 -5.16 -17.61
N GLU A 45 -6.71 -5.91 -18.53
CA GLU A 45 -8.13 -5.94 -18.85
C GLU A 45 -8.50 -7.39 -19.20
N TRP A 46 -9.68 -7.83 -18.78
CA TRP A 46 -10.16 -9.17 -19.07
C TRP A 46 -10.56 -9.30 -20.57
N ASP A 47 -9.90 -10.22 -21.27
CA ASP A 47 -10.06 -10.47 -22.71
C ASP A 47 -11.21 -11.41 -23.06
N GLY A 48 -11.90 -11.99 -22.07
CA GLY A 48 -12.95 -13.01 -22.26
C GLY A 48 -12.48 -14.44 -22.02
N THR A 49 -11.19 -14.66 -21.74
CA THR A 49 -10.64 -15.99 -21.42
C THR A 49 -11.42 -16.61 -20.27
N HIS A 50 -11.77 -17.89 -20.39
CA HIS A 50 -12.48 -18.62 -19.35
C HIS A 50 -11.70 -18.60 -18.03
N CYS A 51 -12.41 -18.27 -16.94
CA CYS A 51 -11.93 -18.41 -15.58
C CYS A 51 -13.10 -18.70 -14.62
N ASP A 52 -12.82 -19.50 -13.60
CA ASP A 52 -13.81 -19.89 -12.60
C ASP A 52 -14.08 -18.76 -11.61
N ALA A 53 -13.06 -17.91 -11.33
CA ALA A 53 -13.21 -16.73 -10.48
C ALA A 53 -12.40 -15.55 -11.02
N MET A 54 -12.88 -14.34 -10.75
CA MET A 54 -12.17 -13.09 -11.04
C MET A 54 -11.89 -12.30 -9.75
N ILE A 55 -10.66 -11.79 -9.63
CA ILE A 55 -10.27 -10.79 -8.63
C ILE A 55 -9.88 -9.51 -9.38
N ALA A 56 -10.71 -8.47 -9.30
CA ALA A 56 -10.49 -7.20 -9.99
C ALA A 56 -9.99 -6.12 -9.03
N LEU A 57 -8.77 -5.62 -9.26
CA LEU A 57 -8.18 -4.55 -8.46
C LEU A 57 -8.63 -3.19 -8.97
N HIS A 58 -9.07 -2.31 -8.06
CA HIS A 58 -9.53 -0.94 -8.33
C HIS A 58 -10.90 -0.88 -9.03
N ALA A 59 -11.94 -0.74 -8.26
CA ALA A 59 -13.35 -0.82 -8.69
C ALA A 59 -13.70 0.05 -9.92
N ARG A 60 -13.14 1.27 -10.03
CA ARG A 60 -13.40 2.18 -11.16
C ARG A 60 -12.60 1.77 -12.40
N ARG A 61 -11.28 1.56 -12.26
CA ARG A 61 -10.40 1.33 -13.43
C ARG A 61 -10.59 -0.04 -14.06
N SER A 62 -11.11 -1.01 -13.29
CA SER A 62 -11.45 -2.34 -13.79
C SER A 62 -12.94 -2.50 -14.08
N ALA A 63 -13.74 -1.41 -14.07
CA ALA A 63 -15.19 -1.45 -14.18
C ALA A 63 -15.68 -2.17 -15.46
N THR A 64 -15.05 -1.95 -16.60
CA THR A 64 -15.36 -2.62 -17.88
C THR A 64 -15.21 -4.14 -17.77
N SER A 65 -14.08 -4.61 -17.24
CA SER A 65 -13.83 -6.04 -17.02
C SER A 65 -14.81 -6.65 -16.02
N ILE A 66 -15.11 -5.93 -14.95
CA ILE A 66 -16.09 -6.32 -13.91
C ILE A 66 -17.48 -6.49 -14.54
N ALA A 67 -17.96 -5.50 -15.30
CA ALA A 67 -19.28 -5.53 -15.93
C ALA A 67 -19.40 -6.68 -16.93
N ARG A 68 -18.41 -6.86 -17.82
CA ARG A 68 -18.36 -7.95 -18.81
C ARG A 68 -18.36 -9.33 -18.14
N PHE A 69 -17.56 -9.50 -17.08
CA PHE A 69 -17.51 -10.77 -16.36
C PHE A 69 -18.82 -11.08 -15.61
N ALA A 70 -19.46 -10.07 -15.04
CA ALA A 70 -20.73 -10.22 -14.30
C ALA A 70 -21.92 -10.50 -15.25
N ALA A 71 -21.96 -9.87 -16.42
CA ALA A 71 -23.08 -10.00 -17.37
C ALA A 71 -23.32 -11.44 -17.86
N ASN A 72 -22.30 -12.26 -17.93
CA ASN A 72 -22.35 -13.60 -18.48
C ASN A 72 -22.61 -14.71 -17.44
N ARG A 73 -22.99 -14.36 -16.21
CA ARG A 73 -23.13 -15.33 -15.11
C ARG A 73 -24.23 -14.93 -14.14
N ALA A 74 -25.13 -15.86 -13.82
CA ALA A 74 -26.20 -15.62 -12.81
C ALA A 74 -25.62 -15.36 -11.42
N SER A 75 -24.49 -15.99 -11.07
CA SER A 75 -23.79 -15.77 -9.78
C SER A 75 -22.28 -15.74 -10.00
N PRO A 76 -21.74 -14.59 -10.42
CA PRO A 76 -20.32 -14.52 -10.76
C PRO A 76 -19.42 -14.64 -9.52
N ALA A 77 -18.44 -15.55 -9.56
CA ALA A 77 -17.39 -15.65 -8.56
C ALA A 77 -16.42 -14.46 -8.72
N LEU A 78 -16.90 -13.26 -8.39
CA LEU A 78 -16.23 -11.98 -8.58
C LEU A 78 -15.87 -11.33 -7.24
N ALA A 79 -14.58 -11.02 -7.03
CA ALA A 79 -14.11 -10.16 -5.97
C ALA A 79 -13.62 -8.83 -6.54
N VAL A 80 -14.08 -7.72 -5.96
CA VAL A 80 -13.59 -6.37 -6.29
C VAL A 80 -12.74 -5.85 -5.14
N VAL A 81 -11.51 -5.46 -5.44
CA VAL A 81 -10.53 -5.00 -4.45
C VAL A 81 -10.45 -3.48 -4.46
N LEU A 82 -10.76 -2.87 -3.33
CA LEU A 82 -10.64 -1.43 -3.12
C LEU A 82 -9.22 -1.05 -2.73
N THR A 83 -8.55 -0.29 -3.62
CA THR A 83 -7.11 -0.03 -3.55
C THR A 83 -6.75 1.35 -3.01
N GLY A 84 -7.74 2.17 -2.67
CA GLY A 84 -7.59 3.47 -1.99
C GLY A 84 -8.30 4.60 -2.70
N THR A 85 -7.85 5.03 -3.86
CA THR A 85 -8.48 6.14 -4.59
C THR A 85 -9.91 5.83 -5.00
N ASP A 86 -10.19 4.60 -5.36
CA ASP A 86 -11.53 4.10 -5.67
C ASP A 86 -12.48 4.14 -4.45
N LEU A 87 -11.97 3.89 -3.24
CA LEU A 87 -12.77 3.97 -2.02
C LEU A 87 -12.96 5.42 -1.52
N TYR A 88 -11.86 6.17 -1.38
CA TYR A 88 -11.88 7.44 -0.66
C TYR A 88 -12.13 8.66 -1.54
N ARG A 89 -11.87 8.56 -2.85
CA ARG A 89 -12.07 9.65 -3.79
C ARG A 89 -13.14 9.36 -4.84
N ASP A 90 -13.12 8.16 -5.43
CA ASP A 90 -13.93 7.86 -6.62
C ASP A 90 -15.35 7.37 -6.23
N LEU A 91 -15.53 6.65 -5.12
CA LEU A 91 -16.82 6.11 -4.67
C LEU A 91 -17.93 7.17 -4.58
N PRO A 92 -17.71 8.35 -4.00
CA PRO A 92 -18.76 9.39 -3.95
C PRO A 92 -18.96 10.15 -5.27
N ARG A 93 -18.12 9.94 -6.29
CA ARG A 93 -18.08 10.80 -7.49
C ARG A 93 -18.35 10.08 -8.81
N HIS A 94 -18.22 8.77 -8.85
CA HIS A 94 -18.22 7.97 -10.09
C HIS A 94 -19.12 6.75 -9.94
N LEU A 95 -20.18 6.67 -10.75
CA LEU A 95 -21.19 5.60 -10.72
C LEU A 95 -20.63 4.21 -11.03
N GLU A 96 -19.49 4.13 -11.71
CA GLU A 96 -18.82 2.85 -12.00
C GLU A 96 -18.40 2.13 -10.71
N VAL A 97 -18.06 2.88 -9.65
CA VAL A 97 -17.61 2.27 -8.38
C VAL A 97 -18.77 1.54 -7.69
N PRO A 98 -19.91 2.17 -7.34
CA PRO A 98 -21.02 1.45 -6.75
C PRO A 98 -21.53 0.31 -7.63
N ARG A 99 -21.60 0.46 -8.96
CA ARG A 99 -21.98 -0.61 -9.88
C ARG A 99 -21.03 -1.81 -9.79
N SER A 100 -19.72 -1.57 -9.76
CA SER A 100 -18.71 -2.61 -9.58
C SER A 100 -18.85 -3.32 -8.22
N LEU A 101 -19.14 -2.55 -7.16
CA LEU A 101 -19.34 -3.11 -5.83
C LEU A 101 -20.64 -3.92 -5.74
N ASP A 102 -21.73 -3.49 -6.41
CA ASP A 102 -22.99 -4.21 -6.41
C ASP A 102 -22.86 -5.54 -7.17
N ALA A 103 -22.15 -5.57 -8.29
CA ALA A 103 -21.89 -6.77 -9.09
C ALA A 103 -20.98 -7.80 -8.37
N ALA A 104 -20.16 -7.37 -7.42
CA ALA A 104 -19.23 -8.25 -6.73
C ALA A 104 -19.92 -9.22 -5.77
N ARG A 105 -19.56 -10.51 -5.80
CA ARG A 105 -19.92 -11.52 -4.77
C ARG A 105 -19.19 -11.21 -3.46
N ARG A 106 -17.93 -10.74 -3.53
CA ARG A 106 -17.12 -10.29 -2.39
C ARG A 106 -16.43 -8.98 -2.71
N ILE A 107 -16.27 -8.15 -1.69
CA ILE A 107 -15.48 -6.92 -1.75
C ILE A 107 -14.25 -7.13 -0.87
N VAL A 108 -13.08 -6.80 -1.37
CA VAL A 108 -11.84 -6.87 -0.60
C VAL A 108 -11.39 -5.47 -0.22
N VAL A 109 -11.12 -5.25 1.05
CA VAL A 109 -10.44 -4.06 1.55
C VAL A 109 -9.07 -4.44 2.11
N LEU A 110 -8.10 -3.54 1.98
CA LEU A 110 -6.71 -3.83 2.30
C LEU A 110 -6.33 -3.46 3.75
N GLN A 111 -7.31 -3.03 4.56
CA GLN A 111 -7.17 -2.75 5.98
C GLN A 111 -8.55 -2.54 6.64
N GLU A 112 -8.62 -2.65 7.96
CA GLU A 112 -9.88 -2.73 8.72
C GLU A 112 -10.68 -1.43 8.75
N GLU A 113 -10.03 -0.25 8.82
CA GLU A 113 -10.72 1.04 8.86
C GLU A 113 -11.51 1.33 7.58
N ALA A 114 -11.14 0.71 6.45
CA ALA A 114 -11.87 0.81 5.19
C ALA A 114 -13.32 0.29 5.28
N LEU A 115 -13.59 -0.67 6.16
CA LEU A 115 -14.95 -1.17 6.38
C LEU A 115 -15.92 -0.07 6.84
N ARG A 116 -15.41 0.95 7.56
CA ARG A 116 -16.22 2.08 8.06
C ARG A 116 -16.67 3.03 6.96
N SER A 117 -15.93 3.04 5.85
CA SER A 117 -16.26 3.86 4.67
C SER A 117 -17.26 3.18 3.74
N LEU A 118 -17.63 1.92 4.01
CA LEU A 118 -18.57 1.18 3.20
C LEU A 118 -20.00 1.26 3.77
N GLN A 119 -20.99 1.41 2.89
CA GLN A 119 -22.40 1.24 3.23
C GLN A 119 -22.66 -0.18 3.76
N ALA A 120 -23.70 -0.35 4.60
CA ALA A 120 -24.01 -1.62 5.25
C ALA A 120 -24.13 -2.80 4.26
N ARG A 121 -24.76 -2.57 3.09
CA ARG A 121 -24.94 -3.60 2.04
C ARG A 121 -23.61 -4.13 1.50
N TRP A 122 -22.61 -3.26 1.30
CA TRP A 122 -21.29 -3.63 0.83
C TRP A 122 -20.42 -4.20 1.94
N ARG A 123 -20.55 -3.66 3.17
CA ARG A 123 -19.79 -4.12 4.33
C ARG A 123 -20.09 -5.59 4.67
N ARG A 124 -21.34 -6.06 4.49
CA ARG A 124 -21.72 -7.47 4.73
C ARG A 124 -20.92 -8.45 3.85
N LYS A 125 -20.64 -8.08 2.61
CA LYS A 125 -19.84 -8.91 1.68
C LYS A 125 -18.37 -8.54 1.61
N ALA A 126 -17.89 -7.61 2.46
CA ALA A 126 -16.50 -7.21 2.52
C ALA A 126 -15.65 -8.20 3.32
N ARG A 127 -14.41 -8.39 2.86
CA ARG A 127 -13.36 -9.17 3.54
C ARG A 127 -12.10 -8.33 3.62
N VAL A 128 -11.40 -8.43 4.74
CA VAL A 128 -10.10 -7.75 4.92
C VAL A 128 -8.99 -8.69 4.49
N VAL A 129 -8.17 -8.24 3.56
CA VAL A 129 -6.94 -8.92 3.15
C VAL A 129 -5.77 -7.95 3.36
N LEU A 130 -5.09 -8.07 4.48
CA LEU A 130 -3.94 -7.22 4.79
C LEU A 130 -2.78 -7.56 3.85
N GLN A 131 -2.18 -6.54 3.26
CA GLN A 131 -1.03 -6.71 2.38
C GLN A 131 0.22 -7.04 3.19
N SER A 132 0.93 -8.08 2.79
CA SER A 132 2.15 -8.55 3.46
C SER A 132 3.42 -8.15 2.73
N ALA A 133 4.54 -8.37 3.42
CA ALA A 133 5.87 -8.35 2.81
C ALA A 133 6.73 -9.47 3.40
N THR A 134 7.69 -9.96 2.60
CA THR A 134 8.69 -10.95 3.08
C THR A 134 9.55 -10.31 4.18
N PRO A 135 9.77 -11.01 5.31
CA PRO A 135 10.65 -10.54 6.37
C PRO A 135 12.08 -10.32 5.87
N LEU A 136 12.71 -9.26 6.33
CA LEU A 136 14.15 -9.04 6.16
C LEU A 136 14.84 -9.04 7.53
N ARG A 137 16.11 -9.40 7.56
CA ARG A 137 16.94 -9.32 8.76
C ARG A 137 17.06 -7.86 9.20
N THR A 138 16.97 -7.61 10.50
CA THR A 138 17.27 -6.29 11.05
C THR A 138 18.75 -5.99 10.92
N VAL A 139 19.08 -4.79 10.43
CA VAL A 139 20.48 -4.33 10.30
C VAL A 139 20.82 -3.32 11.39
N ARG A 140 22.08 -3.30 11.80
CA ARG A 140 22.60 -2.29 12.73
C ARG A 140 22.57 -0.93 12.04
N LYS A 141 22.05 0.09 12.72
CA LYS A 141 21.93 1.46 12.21
C LYS A 141 22.91 2.38 12.94
N THR A 142 23.38 3.40 12.26
CA THR A 142 24.29 4.39 12.86
C THR A 142 23.64 5.13 14.03
N ARG A 143 24.48 5.72 14.91
CA ARG A 143 24.00 6.55 16.05
C ARG A 143 24.30 8.02 15.86
N ILE A 144 25.10 8.39 14.85
CA ILE A 144 25.55 9.76 14.61
C ILE A 144 24.63 10.56 13.68
N ALA A 145 23.65 9.92 13.06
CA ALA A 145 22.65 10.56 12.21
C ALA A 145 21.34 9.79 12.21
N LEU A 146 20.23 10.47 11.91
CA LEU A 146 18.91 9.88 11.68
C LEU A 146 18.67 9.79 10.17
N HIS A 147 18.82 8.61 9.60
CA HIS A 147 18.52 8.36 8.19
C HIS A 147 17.05 7.98 8.00
N CYS A 148 16.32 8.80 7.28
CA CYS A 148 14.94 8.57 6.92
C CYS A 148 14.82 8.17 5.46
N VAL A 149 13.78 7.41 5.11
CA VAL A 149 13.41 7.10 3.73
C VAL A 149 11.93 7.39 3.52
N ALA A 150 11.59 8.06 2.41
CA ALA A 150 10.23 8.16 1.91
C ALA A 150 10.13 7.38 0.61
N VAL A 151 9.10 6.53 0.49
CA VAL A 151 8.86 5.71 -0.70
C VAL A 151 7.46 5.98 -1.23
N GLY A 152 7.41 6.60 -2.41
CA GLY A 152 6.17 6.92 -3.09
C GLY A 152 6.45 7.69 -4.37
N HIS A 153 5.72 7.38 -5.44
CA HIS A 153 5.82 8.18 -6.65
C HIS A 153 5.41 9.62 -6.36
N LEU A 154 6.01 10.59 -7.05
CA LEU A 154 5.66 12.00 -6.95
C LEU A 154 4.28 12.21 -7.61
N ARG A 155 3.24 12.17 -6.81
CA ARG A 155 1.83 12.41 -7.17
C ARG A 155 1.07 12.94 -5.96
N PRO A 156 -0.05 13.70 -6.17
CA PRO A 156 -0.77 14.37 -5.08
C PRO A 156 -1.19 13.47 -3.92
N GLU A 157 -1.65 12.25 -4.19
CA GLU A 157 -2.13 11.32 -3.16
C GLU A 157 -1.02 10.87 -2.18
N LYS A 158 0.26 10.97 -2.58
CA LYS A 158 1.41 10.66 -1.74
C LYS A 158 1.91 11.86 -0.92
N ASP A 159 1.35 13.02 -1.17
CA ASP A 159 1.63 14.29 -0.49
C ASP A 159 3.12 14.59 -0.25
N PRO A 160 3.95 14.61 -1.30
CA PRO A 160 5.34 14.95 -1.15
C PRO A 160 5.56 16.41 -0.74
N ARG A 161 4.57 17.30 -0.91
CA ARG A 161 4.66 18.71 -0.51
C ARG A 161 4.80 18.86 0.99
N THR A 162 4.02 18.10 1.78
CA THR A 162 4.17 18.05 3.24
C THR A 162 5.58 17.60 3.64
N LEU A 163 6.14 16.61 2.92
CA LEU A 163 7.52 16.16 3.15
C LEU A 163 8.54 17.26 2.86
N PHE A 164 8.40 17.97 1.72
CA PHE A 164 9.31 19.05 1.34
C PHE A 164 9.26 20.21 2.34
N ALA A 165 8.06 20.59 2.77
CA ALA A 165 7.88 21.64 3.76
C ALA A 165 8.46 21.22 5.13
N ALA A 166 8.25 19.99 5.56
CA ALA A 166 8.79 19.47 6.81
C ALA A 166 10.34 19.51 6.83
N MET A 167 11.00 19.15 5.72
CA MET A 167 12.47 19.22 5.64
C MET A 167 13.00 20.63 5.83
N ARG A 168 12.32 21.66 5.33
CA ARG A 168 12.69 23.08 5.53
C ARG A 168 12.51 23.55 6.97
N LEU A 169 11.61 22.91 7.73
CA LEU A 169 11.33 23.26 9.14
C LEU A 169 12.29 22.58 10.13
N ILE A 170 13.01 21.55 9.70
CA ILE A 170 14.00 20.86 10.56
C ILE A 170 15.26 21.72 10.64
N PRO A 171 15.73 22.08 11.85
CA PRO A 171 16.99 22.84 12.04
C PRO A 171 18.18 22.21 11.29
N HIS A 172 18.96 23.04 10.62
CA HIS A 172 20.04 22.58 9.73
C HIS A 172 21.17 21.84 10.45
N GLU A 173 21.42 22.17 11.69
CA GLU A 173 22.44 21.55 12.55
C GLU A 173 22.10 20.11 12.98
N LEU A 174 20.83 19.69 12.83
CA LEU A 174 20.44 18.33 13.18
C LEU A 174 20.80 17.36 12.05
N PRO A 175 21.51 16.25 12.36
CA PRO A 175 21.94 15.27 11.37
C PRO A 175 20.79 14.34 10.96
N ILE A 176 19.70 14.93 10.45
CA ILE A 176 18.52 14.22 9.94
C ILE A 176 18.56 14.28 8.43
N THR A 177 18.67 13.11 7.79
CA THR A 177 18.68 13.00 6.33
C THR A 177 17.46 12.25 5.84
N LEU A 178 16.99 12.58 4.64
CA LEU A 178 15.84 11.95 4.01
C LEU A 178 16.12 11.59 2.56
N ARG A 179 16.03 10.29 2.25
CA ARG A 179 16.06 9.78 0.89
C ARG A 179 14.65 9.56 0.37
N HIS A 180 14.27 10.24 -0.71
CA HIS A 180 12.97 10.07 -1.36
C HIS A 180 13.12 9.19 -2.61
N ILE A 181 12.35 8.10 -2.67
CA ILE A 181 12.36 7.10 -3.74
C ILE A 181 10.98 7.06 -4.40
N GLY A 182 10.91 7.29 -5.71
CA GLY A 182 9.68 7.22 -6.48
C GLY A 182 9.78 7.88 -7.85
N ALA A 183 8.97 7.41 -8.80
CA ALA A 183 8.93 7.97 -10.15
C ALA A 183 8.33 9.38 -10.17
N PRO A 184 8.78 10.25 -11.09
CA PRO A 184 8.29 11.63 -11.25
C PRO A 184 6.98 11.66 -12.07
N LEU A 185 5.86 11.17 -11.49
CA LEU A 185 4.58 11.08 -12.20
C LEU A 185 3.87 12.44 -12.34
N ASP A 186 4.25 13.43 -11.53
CA ASP A 186 3.81 14.82 -11.63
C ASP A 186 5.02 15.72 -11.86
N ALA A 187 5.05 16.45 -12.96
CA ALA A 187 6.20 17.26 -13.36
C ALA A 187 6.47 18.42 -12.39
N ALA A 188 5.44 19.03 -11.80
CA ALA A 188 5.60 20.13 -10.84
C ALA A 188 6.20 19.61 -9.53
N LEU A 189 5.73 18.48 -9.02
CA LEU A 189 6.30 17.82 -7.85
C LEU A 189 7.74 17.36 -8.10
N ALA A 190 8.05 16.90 -9.32
CA ALA A 190 9.41 16.50 -9.69
C ALA A 190 10.37 17.70 -9.69
N ARG A 191 9.94 18.85 -10.22
CA ARG A 191 10.75 20.10 -10.15
C ARG A 191 11.00 20.52 -8.70
N GLN A 192 9.97 20.48 -7.84
CA GLN A 192 10.09 20.82 -6.42
C GLN A 192 11.07 19.88 -5.69
N ALA A 193 10.97 18.56 -5.92
CA ALA A 193 11.90 17.58 -5.34
C ALA A 193 13.34 17.82 -5.75
N LYS A 194 13.58 18.09 -7.05
CA LYS A 194 14.93 18.39 -7.56
C LYS A 194 15.46 19.72 -7.01
N ALA A 195 14.61 20.76 -6.91
CA ALA A 195 14.98 22.05 -6.35
C ALA A 195 15.39 21.89 -4.86
N LEU A 196 14.59 21.19 -4.07
CA LEU A 196 14.91 20.93 -2.67
C LEU A 196 16.23 20.15 -2.52
N ALA A 197 16.46 19.13 -3.36
CA ALA A 197 17.71 18.37 -3.33
C ALA A 197 18.96 19.20 -3.69
N LYS A 198 18.80 20.31 -4.43
CA LYS A 198 19.88 21.26 -4.70
C LYS A 198 20.11 22.24 -3.54
N GLN A 199 19.04 22.61 -2.82
CA GLN A 199 19.06 23.59 -1.74
C GLN A 199 19.44 23.01 -0.38
N ASP A 200 19.10 21.74 -0.12
CA ASP A 200 19.31 21.08 1.16
C ASP A 200 19.95 19.69 0.95
N SER A 201 21.22 19.56 1.27
CA SER A 201 22.01 18.32 1.13
C SER A 201 21.46 17.16 1.99
N ARG A 202 20.64 17.45 2.99
CA ARG A 202 19.97 16.44 3.84
C ARG A 202 18.83 15.74 3.11
N TYR A 203 18.28 16.34 2.04
CA TYR A 203 17.25 15.76 1.21
C TYR A 203 17.84 15.23 -0.10
N ARG A 204 17.62 13.94 -0.39
CA ARG A 204 18.06 13.29 -1.62
C ARG A 204 16.89 12.69 -2.38
N TYR A 205 16.64 13.14 -3.60
CA TYR A 205 15.68 12.51 -4.51
C TYR A 205 16.40 11.52 -5.44
N SER A 206 16.01 10.22 -5.34
CA SER A 206 16.66 9.12 -6.06
C SER A 206 15.91 8.66 -7.31
N GLY A 207 14.73 9.26 -7.63
CA GLY A 207 13.89 8.74 -8.70
C GLY A 207 13.32 7.35 -8.35
N ALA A 208 12.87 6.63 -9.38
CA ALA A 208 12.41 5.25 -9.22
C ALA A 208 13.59 4.30 -9.05
N LEU A 209 13.47 3.37 -8.12
CA LEU A 209 14.41 2.28 -7.93
C LEU A 209 13.72 0.93 -8.13
N SER A 210 14.52 -0.11 -8.38
CA SER A 210 14.02 -1.49 -8.35
C SER A 210 13.47 -1.85 -6.96
N HIS A 211 12.59 -2.84 -6.90
CA HIS A 211 12.01 -3.27 -5.62
C HIS A 211 13.09 -3.72 -4.61
N GLY A 212 14.08 -4.47 -5.07
CA GLY A 212 15.18 -4.91 -4.19
C GLY A 212 15.95 -3.74 -3.58
N LEU A 213 16.32 -2.74 -4.39
CA LEU A 213 16.99 -1.53 -3.92
C LEU A 213 16.10 -0.69 -2.99
N THR A 214 14.81 -0.60 -3.28
CA THR A 214 13.83 0.09 -2.41
C THR A 214 13.72 -0.61 -1.06
N ARG A 215 13.62 -1.95 -1.04
CA ARG A 215 13.58 -2.74 0.18
C ARG A 215 14.87 -2.61 1.01
N ALA A 216 16.03 -2.60 0.36
CA ALA A 216 17.30 -2.36 1.02
C ALA A 216 17.39 -0.96 1.64
N ALA A 217 16.89 0.06 0.93
CA ALA A 217 16.83 1.42 1.45
C ALA A 217 15.90 1.54 2.68
N ILE A 218 14.73 0.87 2.66
CA ILE A 218 13.83 0.81 3.82
C ILE A 218 14.52 0.10 4.99
N GLN A 219 15.15 -1.04 4.76
CA GLN A 219 15.83 -1.85 5.78
C GLN A 219 16.95 -1.07 6.47
N SER A 220 17.75 -0.31 5.73
CA SER A 220 18.88 0.48 6.24
C SER A 220 18.47 1.78 6.94
N ALA A 221 17.28 2.31 6.65
CA ALA A 221 16.78 3.55 7.25
C ALA A 221 16.36 3.35 8.73
N HIS A 222 16.48 4.40 9.52
CA HIS A 222 15.94 4.43 10.90
C HIS A 222 14.42 4.54 10.87
N LEU A 223 13.89 5.36 9.94
CA LEU A 223 12.47 5.64 9.80
C LEU A 223 12.03 5.57 8.34
N LEU A 224 10.89 4.92 8.11
CA LEU A 224 10.06 5.20 6.95
C LEU A 224 9.22 6.45 7.26
N VAL A 225 9.25 7.44 6.38
CA VAL A 225 8.35 8.61 6.41
C VAL A 225 7.28 8.43 5.35
N HIS A 226 6.02 8.40 5.79
CA HIS A 226 4.87 8.10 4.92
C HIS A 226 3.78 9.17 5.03
N PRO A 227 3.88 10.28 4.29
CA PRO A 227 3.01 11.45 4.43
C PRO A 227 1.70 11.36 3.63
N SER A 228 1.40 10.25 2.98
CA SER A 228 0.28 10.09 2.05
C SER A 228 -1.04 10.66 2.56
N ALA A 229 -1.79 11.33 1.69
CA ALA A 229 -3.14 11.82 1.95
C ALA A 229 -4.22 10.73 1.72
N ILE A 230 -3.95 9.76 0.84
CA ILE A 230 -4.90 8.68 0.51
C ILE A 230 -4.14 7.36 0.35
N GLU A 231 -4.58 6.31 1.08
CA GLU A 231 -4.09 4.93 0.95
C GLU A 231 -5.22 3.94 1.17
N GLY A 232 -5.26 2.89 0.35
CA GLY A 232 -6.11 1.72 0.59
C GLY A 232 -5.45 0.73 1.53
N GLY A 233 -4.19 0.39 1.22
CA GLY A 233 -3.28 -0.42 2.00
C GLY A 233 -1.87 -0.17 1.46
N ALA A 234 -1.03 0.50 2.23
CA ALA A 234 0.29 0.91 1.78
C ALA A 234 1.30 -0.25 1.90
N ASN A 235 1.63 -0.91 0.78
CA ASN A 235 2.65 -1.97 0.75
C ASN A 235 3.95 -1.56 1.49
N VAL A 236 4.36 -0.29 1.35
CA VAL A 236 5.58 0.23 1.97
C VAL A 236 5.54 0.17 3.50
N ILE A 237 4.36 0.30 4.12
CA ILE A 237 4.19 0.14 5.58
C ILE A 237 4.48 -1.32 5.96
N SER A 238 3.88 -2.29 5.27
CA SER A 238 4.15 -3.71 5.50
C SER A 238 5.63 -4.04 5.27
N GLU A 239 6.22 -3.47 4.23
CA GLU A 239 7.64 -3.60 3.93
C GLU A 239 8.54 -3.06 5.05
N ALA A 240 8.22 -1.90 5.63
CA ALA A 240 8.98 -1.32 6.73
C ALA A 240 8.84 -2.14 8.01
N VAL A 241 7.62 -2.54 8.37
CA VAL A 241 7.35 -3.42 9.52
C VAL A 241 8.15 -4.72 9.41
N MET A 242 8.11 -5.36 8.23
CA MET A 242 8.79 -6.64 8.00
C MET A 242 10.31 -6.49 7.83
N SER A 243 10.83 -5.30 7.62
CA SER A 243 12.27 -4.99 7.60
C SER A 243 12.80 -4.52 8.96
N GLY A 244 11.94 -4.39 9.97
CA GLY A 244 12.32 -3.85 11.27
C GLY A 244 12.61 -2.35 11.24
N THR A 245 11.99 -1.59 10.35
CA THR A 245 12.12 -0.14 10.25
C THR A 245 10.91 0.53 10.87
N ALA A 246 11.13 1.45 11.81
CA ALA A 246 10.06 2.21 12.44
C ALA A 246 9.44 3.21 11.45
N ILE A 247 8.25 3.71 11.74
CA ILE A 247 7.46 4.49 10.78
C ILE A 247 7.02 5.80 11.42
N VAL A 248 7.05 6.89 10.66
CA VAL A 248 6.31 8.13 10.92
C VAL A 248 5.33 8.31 9.77
N ALA A 249 4.03 8.35 10.06
CA ALA A 249 2.99 8.33 9.04
C ALA A 249 1.90 9.36 9.30
N SER A 250 1.26 9.83 8.23
CA SER A 250 0.04 10.64 8.32
C SER A 250 -1.10 9.85 8.98
N ARG A 251 -1.94 10.53 9.77
CA ARG A 251 -3.09 9.94 10.46
C ARG A 251 -4.29 9.82 9.53
N ILE A 252 -4.24 8.90 8.58
CA ILE A 252 -5.32 8.57 7.65
C ILE A 252 -5.82 7.14 7.85
N ALA A 253 -7.05 6.85 7.43
CA ALA A 253 -7.67 5.55 7.61
C ALA A 253 -6.79 4.40 7.10
N GLY A 254 -6.16 4.55 5.92
CA GLY A 254 -5.26 3.54 5.33
C GLY A 254 -4.07 3.20 6.21
N ASN A 255 -3.47 4.19 6.87
CA ASN A 255 -2.33 3.99 7.76
C ASN A 255 -2.78 3.47 9.14
N ILE A 256 -3.91 3.99 9.66
CA ILE A 256 -4.49 3.56 10.94
C ILE A 256 -4.85 2.07 10.90
N GLY A 257 -5.46 1.59 9.81
CA GLY A 257 -5.82 0.18 9.68
C GLY A 257 -4.61 -0.77 9.66
N LEU A 258 -3.44 -0.30 9.19
CA LEU A 258 -2.22 -1.11 9.17
C LEU A 258 -1.43 -1.02 10.49
N LEU A 259 -1.31 0.17 11.08
CA LEU A 259 -0.45 0.43 12.23
C LEU A 259 -1.21 0.38 13.58
N GLY A 260 -2.54 0.52 13.55
CA GLY A 260 -3.39 0.60 14.74
C GLY A 260 -3.65 2.05 15.19
N ARG A 261 -4.78 2.27 15.86
CA ARG A 261 -5.27 3.63 16.25
C ARG A 261 -4.34 4.36 17.23
N SER A 262 -3.69 3.62 18.13
CA SER A 262 -2.80 4.14 19.17
C SER A 262 -1.33 4.18 18.77
N TYR A 263 -1.01 4.01 17.47
CA TYR A 263 0.36 4.06 16.99
C TYR A 263 1.00 5.43 17.32
N PRO A 264 2.16 5.49 17.98
CA PRO A 264 2.72 6.76 18.48
C PRO A 264 3.41 7.63 17.42
N GLY A 265 3.59 7.13 16.20
CA GLY A 265 4.31 7.80 15.12
C GLY A 265 3.42 8.59 14.15
N TYR A 266 2.17 8.89 14.52
CA TYR A 266 1.29 9.68 13.67
C TYR A 266 1.56 11.19 13.77
N PHE A 267 1.31 11.85 12.63
CA PHE A 267 1.10 13.30 12.52
C PHE A 267 -0.16 13.53 11.67
N GLU A 268 -0.79 14.70 11.76
CA GLU A 268 -1.99 14.99 10.99
C GLU A 268 -1.65 15.15 9.49
N ALA A 269 -2.52 14.63 8.61
CA ALA A 269 -2.31 14.70 7.17
C ALA A 269 -2.19 16.17 6.71
N GLY A 270 -1.16 16.48 5.93
CA GLY A 270 -0.85 17.85 5.49
C GLY A 270 -0.08 18.71 6.50
N ASP A 271 0.09 18.25 7.76
CA ASP A 271 0.82 19.00 8.80
C ASP A 271 2.35 18.78 8.69
N ALA A 272 2.99 19.67 7.93
CA ALA A 272 4.45 19.68 7.79
C ALA A 272 5.17 19.94 9.11
N SER A 273 4.63 20.81 9.98
CA SER A 273 5.19 21.11 11.29
C SER A 273 5.12 19.89 12.20
N GLY A 274 3.98 19.19 12.21
CA GLY A 274 3.82 17.93 12.94
C GLY A 274 4.80 16.88 12.47
N LEU A 275 4.98 16.71 11.16
CA LEU A 275 5.98 15.79 10.62
C LEU A 275 7.39 16.19 11.06
N ALA A 276 7.78 17.45 10.94
CA ALA A 276 9.10 17.94 11.38
C ALA A 276 9.32 17.67 12.87
N ARG A 277 8.32 17.99 13.73
CA ARG A 277 8.39 17.69 15.17
C ARG A 277 8.61 16.20 15.45
N ARG A 278 7.94 15.28 14.74
CA ARG A 278 8.13 13.82 14.89
C ARG A 278 9.54 13.39 14.50
N LEU A 279 10.11 13.95 13.43
CA LEU A 279 11.46 13.63 12.99
C LEU A 279 12.52 14.16 14.00
N VAL A 280 12.36 15.39 14.47
CA VAL A 280 13.23 15.96 15.51
C VAL A 280 13.11 15.17 16.83
N GLN A 281 11.89 14.80 17.24
CA GLN A 281 11.67 13.96 18.41
C GLN A 281 12.36 12.60 18.26
N ALA A 282 12.24 11.99 17.06
CA ALA A 282 12.90 10.72 16.80
C ALA A 282 14.43 10.81 16.81
N TRP A 283 15.01 11.96 16.48
CA TRP A 283 16.45 12.19 16.64
C TRP A 283 16.83 12.35 18.13
N LYS A 284 16.14 13.22 18.86
CA LYS A 284 16.48 13.58 20.23
C LYS A 284 16.12 12.51 21.28
N ASP A 285 15.05 11.73 21.06
CA ASP A 285 14.53 10.75 22.00
C ASP A 285 14.67 9.30 21.49
N VAL A 286 15.69 8.61 22.02
CA VAL A 286 15.92 7.18 21.72
C VAL A 286 14.74 6.30 22.18
N ASN A 287 14.10 6.67 23.31
CA ASN A 287 12.96 5.91 23.82
C ASN A 287 11.73 6.07 22.94
N TYR A 288 11.53 7.24 22.33
CA TYR A 288 10.49 7.42 21.32
C TYR A 288 10.72 6.46 20.11
N ARG A 289 11.95 6.38 19.58
CA ARG A 289 12.26 5.41 18.50
C ARG A 289 11.98 3.97 18.93
N LYS A 290 12.34 3.59 20.17
CA LYS A 290 12.05 2.24 20.69
C LYS A 290 10.54 1.99 20.77
N ARG A 291 9.72 2.97 21.19
CA ARG A 291 8.25 2.86 21.20
C ARG A 291 7.70 2.65 19.79
N LEU A 292 8.16 3.44 18.79
CA LEU A 292 7.79 3.24 17.39
C LEU A 292 8.13 1.83 16.90
N GLN A 293 9.34 1.37 17.20
CA GLN A 293 9.82 0.04 16.81
C GLN A 293 9.00 -1.09 17.44
N LYS A 294 8.69 -0.98 18.74
CA LYS A 294 7.85 -1.95 19.46
C LYS A 294 6.45 -2.03 18.86
N ALA A 295 5.84 -0.88 18.57
CA ALA A 295 4.51 -0.82 17.95
C ALA A 295 4.51 -1.42 16.53
N CYS A 296 5.53 -1.15 15.70
CA CYS A 296 5.68 -1.80 14.39
C CYS A 296 5.86 -3.32 14.54
N THR A 297 6.69 -3.77 15.49
CA THR A 297 6.94 -5.21 15.71
C THR A 297 5.65 -5.96 16.08
N ALA A 298 4.77 -5.36 16.84
CA ALA A 298 3.48 -5.94 17.20
C ALA A 298 2.56 -6.20 15.97
N ARG A 299 2.80 -5.52 14.84
CA ARG A 299 2.03 -5.72 13.59
C ARG A 299 2.58 -6.82 12.68
N LYS A 300 3.77 -7.38 12.95
CA LYS A 300 4.43 -8.37 12.06
C LYS A 300 3.57 -9.59 11.77
N ALA A 301 2.92 -10.16 12.78
CA ALA A 301 2.09 -11.35 12.60
C ALA A 301 0.93 -11.09 11.64
N ALA A 302 0.24 -9.96 11.77
CA ALA A 302 -0.88 -9.57 10.92
C ALA A 302 -0.44 -9.27 9.47
N LEU A 303 0.76 -8.75 9.27
CA LEU A 303 1.32 -8.38 7.95
C LEU A 303 2.21 -9.50 7.35
N SER A 304 2.01 -10.75 7.79
CA SER A 304 2.80 -11.91 7.34
C SER A 304 2.30 -12.48 6.01
N PRO A 305 3.19 -13.01 5.15
CA PRO A 305 2.78 -13.68 3.90
C PRO A 305 1.85 -14.86 4.13
N ALA A 306 2.01 -15.61 5.23
CA ALA A 306 1.12 -16.72 5.57
C ALA A 306 -0.30 -16.25 5.87
N GLY A 307 -0.46 -15.12 6.57
CA GLY A 307 -1.75 -14.49 6.85
C GLY A 307 -2.46 -14.03 5.59
N GLU A 308 -1.77 -13.30 4.70
CA GLU A 308 -2.31 -12.83 3.42
C GLU A 308 -2.73 -14.02 2.52
N ARG A 309 -1.88 -15.04 2.40
CA ARG A 309 -2.18 -16.26 1.62
C ARG A 309 -3.42 -16.97 2.15
N ARG A 310 -3.54 -17.14 3.46
CA ARG A 310 -4.72 -17.75 4.08
C ARG A 310 -6.00 -16.97 3.79
N ALA A 311 -5.96 -15.63 3.93
CA ALA A 311 -7.11 -14.77 3.64
C ALA A 311 -7.55 -14.87 2.17
N LEU A 312 -6.60 -14.90 1.22
CA LEU A 312 -6.89 -15.09 -0.21
C LEU A 312 -7.52 -16.44 -0.52
N ARG A 313 -7.02 -17.52 0.09
CA ARG A 313 -7.58 -18.86 -0.11
C ARG A 313 -9.00 -18.97 0.45
N ASN A 314 -9.25 -18.40 1.62
CA ASN A 314 -10.59 -18.35 2.21
C ASN A 314 -11.54 -17.54 1.33
N LEU A 315 -11.12 -16.39 0.80
CA LEU A 315 -11.87 -15.59 -0.14
C LEU A 315 -12.30 -16.40 -1.37
N LEU A 316 -11.35 -17.13 -2.00
CA LEU A 316 -11.64 -17.94 -3.17
C LEU A 316 -12.52 -19.16 -2.84
N ALA A 317 -12.34 -19.80 -1.70
CA ALA A 317 -13.21 -20.87 -1.24
C ALA A 317 -14.67 -20.39 -1.08
N GLU A 318 -14.89 -19.21 -0.44
CA GLU A 318 -16.20 -18.58 -0.31
C GLU A 318 -16.83 -18.16 -1.66
N MET A 319 -16.04 -17.98 -2.69
CA MET A 319 -16.51 -17.56 -4.01
C MET A 319 -16.82 -18.74 -4.93
N LEU A 320 -16.10 -19.85 -4.78
CA LEU A 320 -16.21 -21.05 -5.62
C LEU A 320 -17.14 -22.12 -5.03
N SER A 321 -17.54 -21.97 -3.77
CA SER A 321 -18.69 -22.70 -3.17
C SER A 321 -20.00 -22.11 -3.64
#